data_5c670039640a4b4fe2d3480a80fdefcc
#
_entry.id   5c670039640a4b4fe2d3480a80fdefcc
#
_cell.length_a   1.000
_cell.length_b   1.000
_cell.length_c   1.000
_cell.angle_alpha   90.00
_cell.angle_beta   90.00
_cell.angle_gamma   90.00
#
_symmetry.space_group_name_H-M   'P 1'
#
loop_
_entity.id
_entity.type
_entity.pdbx_description
1 polymer ?
#
loop_
_entity_poly.entity_id
_entity_poly.type
_entity_poly.pdbx_seq_one_letter_code
_entity_poly.pdbx_strand_id
1 'polypeptide(L)'
;MADTTLLAGPALRRLRKREGLTQANMASLLGISPSYLNLIERNQRPLSARVLVQVIERFDFDPRSLREDDNIGGLDGLVRRMADKRFADLGIDREEVQEFLAAAPQVAAAFARLYDSGGGGGDRIITEDAATAARRAVERWQNHFADLDHAAEDLADELRLSRGEISAALSERLREKHQLQVRILPAEVMPGQVHRLDLHARQLQLSEMLPGAARRFQIARQVGQLEMREGIETLVAGANLPSPEARDALREHIADYFAGALLLPYRRFLRACEATGYDLAVLQRRFAVSFDQV
;
A
#
# COMPACT_ATOMS: atom_id res chain seq x y z
N MET A 1 46.47 10.09 4.34
CA MET A 1 45.15 10.52 3.83
C MET A 1 44.88 9.60 2.62
N ALA A 2 43.93 8.68 2.77
CA ALA A 2 43.55 7.76 1.69
C ALA A 2 42.86 8.59 0.59
N ASP A 3 43.45 8.53 -0.60
CA ASP A 3 42.91 9.13 -1.81
C ASP A 3 41.60 8.42 -2.16
N THR A 4 40.49 9.05 -1.79
CA THR A 4 39.15 8.48 -2.05
C THR A 4 38.88 8.64 -3.53
N THR A 5 39.21 7.59 -4.29
CA THR A 5 39.01 7.51 -5.75
C THR A 5 37.52 7.54 -6.05
N LEU A 6 36.98 8.66 -6.51
CA LEU A 6 35.57 8.85 -6.79
C LEU A 6 35.21 8.15 -8.11
N LEU A 7 34.58 6.98 -8.01
CA LEU A 7 34.06 6.23 -9.16
C LEU A 7 32.60 6.68 -9.41
N ALA A 8 32.41 7.60 -10.35
CA ALA A 8 31.12 8.25 -10.64
C ALA A 8 30.55 7.87 -12.02
N GLY A 9 31.06 6.82 -12.65
CA GLY A 9 30.71 6.46 -14.01
C GLY A 9 29.22 6.26 -14.29
N PRO A 10 28.51 5.45 -13.51
CA PRO A 10 27.07 5.26 -13.69
C PRO A 10 26.26 6.56 -13.55
N ALA A 11 26.63 7.42 -12.60
CA ALA A 11 25.98 8.72 -12.42
C ALA A 11 26.19 9.66 -13.61
N LEU A 12 27.41 9.70 -14.12
CA LEU A 12 27.75 10.51 -15.30
C LEU A 12 27.03 9.99 -16.56
N ARG A 13 26.94 8.68 -16.73
CA ARG A 13 26.18 8.06 -17.83
C ARG A 13 24.69 8.35 -17.75
N ARG A 14 24.11 8.36 -16.53
CA ARG A 14 22.70 8.72 -16.31
C ARG A 14 22.46 10.18 -16.66
N LEU A 15 23.32 11.07 -16.18
CA LEU A 15 23.27 12.50 -16.50
C LEU A 15 23.29 12.70 -18.03
N ARG A 16 24.23 12.11 -18.74
CA ARG A 16 24.32 12.20 -20.19
C ARG A 16 23.04 11.75 -20.90
N LYS A 17 22.47 10.63 -20.48
CA LYS A 17 21.19 10.11 -21.04
C LYS A 17 20.02 11.03 -20.75
N ARG A 18 19.95 11.59 -19.54
CA ARG A 18 18.90 12.56 -19.14
C ARG A 18 18.95 13.81 -20.01
N GLU A 19 20.15 14.30 -20.29
CA GLU A 19 20.37 15.45 -21.14
C GLU A 19 20.28 15.13 -22.67
N GLY A 20 19.98 13.88 -23.04
CA GLY A 20 19.85 13.47 -24.44
C GLY A 20 21.15 13.51 -25.24
N LEU A 21 22.32 13.52 -24.56
CA LEU A 21 23.61 13.72 -25.19
C LEU A 21 24.25 12.40 -25.64
N THR A 22 24.94 12.46 -26.78
CA THR A 22 25.90 11.39 -27.18
C THR A 22 27.19 11.49 -26.36
N GLN A 23 27.98 10.40 -26.29
CA GLN A 23 29.27 10.44 -25.62
C GLN A 23 30.19 11.51 -26.23
N ALA A 24 30.19 11.66 -27.57
CA ALA A 24 31.00 12.67 -28.27
C ALA A 24 30.58 14.10 -27.87
N ASN A 25 29.29 14.39 -27.83
CA ASN A 25 28.76 15.70 -27.46
C ASN A 25 29.07 16.05 -26.02
N MET A 26 28.84 15.13 -25.09
CA MET A 26 29.15 15.38 -23.67
C MET A 26 30.65 15.54 -23.44
N ALA A 27 31.47 14.72 -24.07
CA ALA A 27 32.92 14.84 -23.99
C ALA A 27 33.42 16.20 -24.50
N SER A 28 32.89 16.69 -25.62
CA SER A 28 33.15 18.03 -26.13
C SER A 28 32.79 19.14 -25.17
N LEU A 29 31.61 19.04 -24.55
CA LEU A 29 31.12 20.01 -23.53
C LEU A 29 32.02 20.01 -22.28
N LEU A 30 32.55 18.86 -21.88
CA LEU A 30 33.43 18.72 -20.72
C LEU A 30 34.94 18.93 -21.07
N GLY A 31 35.29 19.25 -22.33
CA GLY A 31 36.66 19.47 -22.76
C GLY A 31 37.56 18.26 -22.60
N ILE A 32 37.03 17.03 -22.77
CA ILE A 32 37.74 15.75 -22.68
C ILE A 32 37.53 14.93 -23.96
N SER A 33 38.34 13.87 -24.14
CA SER A 33 38.14 12.98 -25.28
C SER A 33 36.95 12.03 -25.05
N PRO A 34 36.21 11.62 -26.10
CA PRO A 34 35.14 10.62 -26.00
C PRO A 34 35.63 9.29 -25.40
N SER A 35 36.85 8.87 -25.72
CA SER A 35 37.47 7.66 -25.15
C SER A 35 37.68 7.79 -23.64
N TYR A 36 38.09 8.97 -23.16
CA TYR A 36 38.26 9.22 -21.75
C TYR A 36 36.94 9.24 -21.01
N LEU A 37 35.89 9.85 -21.60
CA LEU A 37 34.55 9.82 -21.05
C LEU A 37 34.02 8.38 -20.94
N ASN A 38 34.24 7.55 -21.95
CA ASN A 38 33.84 6.13 -21.94
C ASN A 38 34.54 5.34 -20.82
N LEU A 39 35.83 5.58 -20.57
CA LEU A 39 36.56 4.96 -19.47
C LEU A 39 36.02 5.38 -18.09
N ILE A 40 35.63 6.66 -17.95
CA ILE A 40 34.98 7.14 -16.71
C ILE A 40 33.61 6.49 -16.56
N GLU A 41 32.75 6.49 -17.59
CA GLU A 41 31.39 5.90 -17.55
C GLU A 41 31.41 4.40 -17.24
N ARG A 42 32.50 3.71 -17.51
CA ARG A 42 32.73 2.29 -17.19
C ARG A 42 33.46 2.05 -15.86
N ASN A 43 33.67 3.10 -15.05
CA ASN A 43 34.48 3.06 -13.84
C ASN A 43 35.92 2.53 -14.02
N GLN A 44 36.45 2.53 -15.25
CA GLN A 44 37.82 2.14 -15.53
C GLN A 44 38.80 3.27 -15.27
N ARG A 45 38.32 4.48 -15.10
CA ARG A 45 39.08 5.66 -14.67
C ARG A 45 38.25 6.48 -13.69
N PRO A 46 38.89 7.01 -12.63
CA PRO A 46 38.21 7.89 -11.69
C PRO A 46 37.84 9.24 -12.31
N LEU A 47 36.79 9.85 -11.81
CA LEU A 47 36.41 11.21 -12.17
C LEU A 47 37.37 12.19 -11.52
N SER A 48 38.13 12.96 -12.34
CA SER A 48 39.01 13.99 -11.79
C SER A 48 38.23 15.17 -11.27
N ALA A 49 38.77 15.86 -10.24
CA ALA A 49 38.17 17.04 -9.65
C ALA A 49 37.84 18.12 -10.71
N ARG A 50 38.71 18.30 -11.68
CA ARG A 50 38.54 19.24 -12.80
C ARG A 50 37.28 18.91 -13.62
N VAL A 51 37.09 17.63 -13.96
CA VAL A 51 35.92 17.19 -14.76
C VAL A 51 34.66 17.27 -13.89
N LEU A 52 34.72 16.96 -12.60
CA LEU A 52 33.62 17.08 -11.68
C LEU A 52 33.10 18.51 -11.61
N VAL A 53 34.00 19.49 -11.47
CA VAL A 53 33.60 20.92 -11.43
C VAL A 53 32.88 21.31 -12.73
N GLN A 54 33.39 20.87 -13.89
CA GLN A 54 32.75 21.16 -15.17
C GLN A 54 31.36 20.51 -15.31
N VAL A 55 31.18 19.30 -14.75
CA VAL A 55 29.88 18.62 -14.72
C VAL A 55 28.88 19.41 -13.87
N ILE A 56 29.30 19.86 -12.69
CA ILE A 56 28.47 20.68 -11.78
C ILE A 56 28.06 21.99 -12.46
N GLU A 57 29.03 22.72 -13.02
CA GLU A 57 28.78 24.03 -13.60
C GLU A 57 27.89 24.00 -14.87
N ARG A 58 28.02 22.94 -15.69
CA ARG A 58 27.33 22.87 -16.97
C ARG A 58 25.98 22.18 -16.94
N PHE A 59 25.76 21.28 -15.98
CA PHE A 59 24.61 20.41 -15.97
C PHE A 59 23.80 20.49 -14.65
N ASP A 60 24.08 21.52 -13.82
CA ASP A 60 23.45 21.67 -12.50
C ASP A 60 23.41 20.35 -11.71
N PHE A 61 24.56 19.67 -11.71
CA PHE A 61 24.68 18.34 -11.15
C PHE A 61 24.96 18.42 -9.64
N ASP A 62 24.09 17.83 -8.82
CA ASP A 62 24.31 17.72 -7.38
C ASP A 62 25.36 16.62 -7.09
N PRO A 63 26.56 16.97 -6.59
CA PRO A 63 27.58 15.97 -6.25
C PRO A 63 27.15 15.04 -5.10
N ARG A 64 26.12 15.39 -4.34
CA ARG A 64 25.55 14.51 -3.32
C ARG A 64 24.87 13.27 -3.95
N SER A 65 24.40 13.39 -5.18
CA SER A 65 23.83 12.25 -5.93
C SER A 65 24.86 11.15 -6.25
N LEU A 66 26.16 11.44 -6.11
CA LEU A 66 27.24 10.44 -6.20
C LEU A 66 27.32 9.56 -4.95
N ARG A 67 26.70 9.94 -3.85
CA ARG A 67 26.65 9.20 -2.59
C ARG A 67 25.37 8.41 -2.42
N GLU A 68 24.55 8.26 -3.46
CA GLU A 68 23.34 7.43 -3.39
C GLU A 68 23.66 5.96 -3.09
N ASP A 69 24.90 5.52 -3.31
CA ASP A 69 25.36 4.19 -2.88
C ASP A 69 25.42 4.03 -1.35
N ASP A 70 25.47 5.14 -0.58
CA ASP A 70 25.43 5.13 0.90
C ASP A 70 24.04 4.72 1.43
N ASN A 71 22.96 4.97 0.69
CA ASN A 71 21.59 4.64 1.10
C ASN A 71 21.31 3.13 1.18
N ILE A 72 22.11 2.31 0.49
CA ILE A 72 22.00 0.85 0.53
C ILE A 72 23.07 0.20 1.42
N GLY A 73 23.90 1.00 2.10
CA GLY A 73 25.02 0.52 2.91
C GLY A 73 26.20 0.02 2.09
N GLY A 74 26.33 0.47 0.82
CA GLY A 74 27.40 0.10 -0.09
C GLY A 74 27.48 -1.40 -0.37
N LEU A 75 28.70 -1.88 -0.74
CA LEU A 75 28.96 -3.30 -0.98
C LEU A 75 28.66 -4.16 0.24
N ASP A 76 29.06 -3.73 1.43
CA ASP A 76 28.87 -4.52 2.66
C ASP A 76 27.39 -4.62 3.05
N GLY A 77 26.60 -3.57 2.77
CA GLY A 77 25.16 -3.60 2.95
C GLY A 77 24.48 -4.60 2.00
N LEU A 78 24.95 -4.66 0.75
CA LEU A 78 24.40 -5.57 -0.24
C LEU A 78 24.83 -7.02 0.05
N VAL A 79 26.09 -7.25 0.42
CA VAL A 79 26.61 -8.56 0.85
C VAL A 79 25.80 -9.13 2.01
N ARG A 80 25.51 -8.28 3.03
CA ARG A 80 24.66 -8.73 4.17
C ARG A 80 23.26 -9.15 3.74
N ARG A 81 22.66 -8.45 2.76
CA ARG A 81 21.34 -8.83 2.22
C ARG A 81 21.40 -10.13 1.42
N MET A 82 22.44 -10.31 0.62
CA MET A 82 22.64 -11.54 -0.17
C MET A 82 23.05 -12.74 0.67
N ALA A 83 23.60 -12.54 1.87
CA ALA A 83 23.90 -13.60 2.82
C ALA A 83 22.65 -14.13 3.60
N ASP A 84 21.46 -13.62 3.29
CA ASP A 84 20.22 -14.11 3.88
C ASP A 84 20.00 -15.60 3.51
N LYS A 85 19.51 -16.37 4.48
CA LYS A 85 19.22 -17.80 4.30
C LYS A 85 18.26 -18.11 3.13
N ARG A 86 17.47 -17.16 2.69
CA ARG A 86 16.61 -17.26 1.49
C ARG A 86 17.38 -17.39 0.19
N PHE A 87 18.66 -17.01 0.19
CA PHE A 87 19.54 -17.05 -0.95
C PHE A 87 20.71 -18.03 -0.77
N ALA A 88 20.71 -18.80 0.33
CA ALA A 88 21.82 -19.71 0.69
C ALA A 88 22.07 -20.79 -0.36
N ASP A 89 21.03 -21.20 -1.10
CA ASP A 89 21.08 -22.16 -2.19
C ASP A 89 21.77 -21.61 -3.47
N LEU A 90 21.85 -20.29 -3.59
CA LEU A 90 22.47 -19.63 -4.76
C LEU A 90 24.00 -19.54 -4.65
N GLY A 91 24.57 -19.67 -3.45
CA GLY A 91 26.01 -19.66 -3.23
C GLY A 91 26.70 -18.35 -3.63
N ILE A 92 25.98 -17.23 -3.57
CA ILE A 92 26.46 -15.91 -4.02
C ILE A 92 27.65 -15.47 -3.17
N ASP A 93 28.78 -15.24 -3.81
CA ASP A 93 29.99 -14.75 -3.15
C ASP A 93 30.11 -13.22 -3.17
N ARG A 94 31.12 -12.70 -2.45
CA ARG A 94 31.37 -11.27 -2.34
C ARG A 94 31.78 -10.64 -3.68
N GLU A 95 32.45 -11.38 -4.54
CA GLU A 95 32.94 -10.91 -5.83
C GLU A 95 31.78 -10.72 -6.79
N GLU A 96 30.84 -11.66 -6.86
CA GLU A 96 29.59 -11.53 -7.63
C GLU A 96 28.74 -10.34 -7.17
N VAL A 97 28.63 -10.11 -5.85
CA VAL A 97 27.90 -8.93 -5.32
C VAL A 97 28.58 -7.63 -5.73
N GLN A 98 29.92 -7.61 -5.75
CA GLN A 98 30.69 -6.44 -6.21
C GLN A 98 30.48 -6.19 -7.71
N GLU A 99 30.52 -7.25 -8.52
CA GLU A 99 30.24 -7.15 -9.95
C GLU A 99 28.81 -6.69 -10.22
N PHE A 100 27.85 -7.24 -9.51
CA PHE A 100 26.44 -6.81 -9.60
C PHE A 100 26.27 -5.33 -9.27
N LEU A 101 26.86 -4.87 -8.16
CA LEU A 101 26.81 -3.45 -7.78
C LEU A 101 27.48 -2.55 -8.82
N ALA A 102 28.60 -2.98 -9.41
CA ALA A 102 29.32 -2.22 -10.42
C ALA A 102 28.58 -2.19 -11.77
N ALA A 103 28.01 -3.32 -12.19
CA ALA A 103 27.33 -3.45 -13.48
C ALA A 103 25.95 -2.80 -13.49
N ALA A 104 25.19 -2.91 -12.39
CA ALA A 104 23.79 -2.51 -12.32
C ALA A 104 23.42 -1.83 -10.98
N PRO A 105 24.04 -0.69 -10.61
CA PRO A 105 23.87 -0.08 -9.28
C PRO A 105 22.42 0.29 -8.97
N GLN A 106 21.62 0.64 -9.97
CA GLN A 106 20.20 0.94 -9.76
C GLN A 106 19.36 -0.30 -9.49
N VAL A 107 19.69 -1.41 -10.13
CA VAL A 107 19.03 -2.69 -9.86
C VAL A 107 19.41 -3.17 -8.46
N ALA A 108 20.68 -3.00 -8.07
CA ALA A 108 21.14 -3.26 -6.72
C ALA A 108 20.40 -2.39 -5.67
N ALA A 109 20.20 -1.10 -5.97
CA ALA A 109 19.41 -0.21 -5.11
C ALA A 109 17.93 -0.58 -5.06
N ALA A 110 17.33 -0.97 -6.20
CA ALA A 110 15.96 -1.45 -6.25
C ALA A 110 15.79 -2.76 -5.46
N PHE A 111 16.73 -3.69 -5.60
CA PHE A 111 16.78 -4.91 -4.79
C PHE A 111 16.88 -4.61 -3.30
N ALA A 112 17.80 -3.72 -2.90
CA ALA A 112 17.96 -3.36 -1.49
C ALA A 112 16.68 -2.74 -0.92
N ARG A 113 16.02 -1.84 -1.66
CA ARG A 113 14.72 -1.26 -1.24
C ARG A 113 13.63 -2.33 -1.13
N LEU A 114 13.54 -3.23 -2.12
CA LEU A 114 12.58 -4.32 -2.10
C LEU A 114 12.85 -5.27 -0.93
N TYR A 115 14.11 -5.62 -0.69
CA TYR A 115 14.53 -6.46 0.42
C TYR A 115 14.20 -5.81 1.77
N ASP A 116 14.51 -4.52 1.94
CA ASP A 116 14.25 -3.78 3.18
C ASP A 116 12.75 -3.53 3.40
N SER A 117 11.97 -3.29 2.35
CA SER A 117 10.51 -3.15 2.42
C SER A 117 9.82 -4.48 2.69
N GLY A 118 10.40 -5.59 2.23
CA GLY A 118 9.95 -6.96 2.50
C GLY A 118 10.40 -7.52 3.86
N GLY A 119 11.02 -6.71 4.74
CA GLY A 119 11.48 -7.14 6.07
C GLY A 119 12.85 -7.80 6.05
N GLY A 120 13.85 -7.13 5.49
CA GLY A 120 15.24 -7.60 5.45
C GLY A 120 15.89 -7.75 6.82
N GLY A 121 16.50 -8.92 7.01
CA GLY A 121 17.62 -9.14 7.93
C GLY A 121 17.36 -9.12 9.42
N GLY A 122 16.87 -10.17 9.92
CA GLY A 122 16.89 -10.57 11.33
C GLY A 122 15.75 -11.54 11.57
N ASP A 123 16.07 -12.68 12.01
CA ASP A 123 15.22 -13.83 12.42
C ASP A 123 13.70 -13.59 12.48
N ARG A 124 13.16 -12.99 11.41
CA ARG A 124 11.74 -13.02 11.11
C ARG A 124 11.51 -14.33 10.36
N ILE A 125 11.12 -15.34 11.10
CA ILE A 125 10.10 -16.28 10.61
C ILE A 125 9.34 -15.47 9.55
N ILE A 126 9.17 -16.02 8.34
CA ILE A 126 8.29 -15.44 7.33
C ILE A 126 7.03 -15.05 8.09
N THR A 127 6.99 -13.83 8.60
CA THR A 127 5.80 -13.31 9.25
C THR A 127 4.86 -13.15 8.07
N GLU A 128 3.95 -14.11 8.00
CA GLU A 128 2.82 -14.06 7.11
C GLU A 128 2.35 -12.61 7.08
N ASP A 129 2.26 -12.02 5.87
CA ASP A 129 1.74 -10.68 5.69
C ASP A 129 0.46 -10.55 6.51
N ALA A 130 0.34 -9.47 7.26
CA ALA A 130 -0.77 -9.24 8.17
C ALA A 130 -2.14 -9.50 7.50
N ALA A 131 -2.28 -9.08 6.24
CA ALA A 131 -3.47 -9.32 5.45
C ALA A 131 -3.67 -10.80 5.13
N THR A 132 -2.59 -11.55 4.87
CA THR A 132 -2.64 -12.99 4.61
C THR A 132 -3.01 -13.76 5.87
N ALA A 133 -2.46 -13.39 7.03
CA ALA A 133 -2.80 -13.99 8.31
C ALA A 133 -4.29 -13.77 8.67
N ALA A 134 -4.78 -12.54 8.47
CA ALA A 134 -6.20 -12.21 8.65
C ALA A 134 -7.10 -13.02 7.69
N ARG A 135 -6.73 -13.10 6.40
CA ARG A 135 -7.46 -13.87 5.39
C ARG A 135 -7.57 -15.34 5.75
N ARG A 136 -6.48 -15.98 6.18
CA ARG A 136 -6.51 -17.38 6.63
C ARG A 136 -7.40 -17.59 7.86
N ALA A 137 -7.49 -16.61 8.76
CA ALA A 137 -8.42 -16.69 9.89
C ALA A 137 -9.87 -16.70 9.37
N VAL A 138 -10.18 -15.82 8.44
CA VAL A 138 -11.51 -15.73 7.80
C VAL A 138 -11.83 -17.03 7.03
N GLU A 139 -10.87 -17.60 6.28
CA GLU A 139 -11.02 -18.86 5.55
C GLU A 139 -11.31 -20.04 6.50
N ARG A 140 -10.63 -20.11 7.66
CA ARG A 140 -10.93 -21.14 8.69
C ARG A 140 -12.37 -21.07 9.20
N TRP A 141 -12.96 -19.89 9.23
CA TRP A 141 -14.37 -19.66 9.59
C TRP A 141 -15.30 -19.73 8.39
N GLN A 142 -14.80 -20.11 7.22
CA GLN A 142 -15.57 -20.18 5.97
C GLN A 142 -16.26 -18.85 5.62
N ASN A 143 -15.68 -17.73 6.07
CA ASN A 143 -16.26 -16.39 5.94
C ASN A 143 -17.71 -16.32 6.44
N HIS A 144 -18.03 -17.01 7.55
CA HIS A 144 -19.37 -17.07 8.14
C HIS A 144 -19.30 -16.72 9.63
N PHE A 145 -20.01 -15.66 9.99
CA PHE A 145 -20.09 -15.12 11.36
C PHE A 145 -21.54 -15.03 11.81
N ALA A 146 -22.10 -16.17 12.23
CA ALA A 146 -23.53 -16.31 12.52
C ALA A 146 -24.09 -15.23 13.47
N ASP A 147 -23.37 -14.88 14.53
CA ASP A 147 -23.82 -13.86 15.49
C ASP A 147 -23.88 -12.47 14.84
N LEU A 148 -22.94 -12.16 13.93
CA LEU A 148 -22.97 -10.89 13.20
C LEU A 148 -24.08 -10.86 12.17
N ASP A 149 -24.36 -11.97 11.50
CA ASP A 149 -25.48 -12.08 10.57
C ASP A 149 -26.82 -11.84 11.27
N HIS A 150 -27.03 -12.48 12.43
CA HIS A 150 -28.23 -12.25 13.23
C HIS A 150 -28.35 -10.79 13.70
N ALA A 151 -27.26 -10.24 14.23
CA ALA A 151 -27.25 -8.84 14.66
C ALA A 151 -27.51 -7.86 13.51
N ALA A 152 -26.98 -8.16 12.31
CA ALA A 152 -27.24 -7.36 11.13
C ALA A 152 -28.69 -7.45 10.64
N GLU A 153 -29.29 -8.66 10.66
CA GLU A 153 -30.70 -8.85 10.33
C GLU A 153 -31.62 -8.12 11.33
N ASP A 154 -31.34 -8.26 12.63
CA ASP A 154 -32.09 -7.60 13.68
C ASP A 154 -32.04 -6.07 13.57
N LEU A 155 -30.84 -5.53 13.32
CA LEU A 155 -30.66 -4.11 13.12
C LEU A 155 -31.33 -3.61 11.83
N ALA A 156 -31.27 -4.38 10.75
CA ALA A 156 -31.96 -4.05 9.50
C ALA A 156 -33.49 -4.05 9.69
N ASP A 157 -34.01 -4.92 10.53
CA ASP A 157 -35.45 -4.97 10.88
C ASP A 157 -35.82 -3.82 11.81
N GLU A 158 -35.03 -3.53 12.84
CA GLU A 158 -35.23 -2.39 13.76
C GLU A 158 -35.33 -1.07 13.00
N LEU A 159 -34.36 -0.85 12.09
CA LEU A 159 -34.29 0.38 11.29
C LEU A 159 -35.26 0.37 10.10
N ARG A 160 -36.01 -0.73 9.91
CA ARG A 160 -36.92 -0.91 8.77
C ARG A 160 -36.29 -0.54 7.45
N LEU A 161 -35.03 -0.97 7.27
CA LEU A 161 -34.26 -0.62 6.09
C LEU A 161 -34.99 -1.02 4.82
N SER A 162 -35.48 -0.03 4.12
CA SER A 162 -36.20 -0.17 2.86
C SER A 162 -35.50 0.63 1.75
N ARG A 163 -35.89 0.32 0.52
CA ARG A 163 -35.31 0.94 -0.67
C ARG A 163 -35.44 2.48 -0.61
N GLY A 164 -34.31 3.17 -0.73
CA GLY A 164 -34.23 4.63 -0.83
C GLY A 164 -33.97 5.35 0.50
N GLU A 165 -34.25 4.74 1.64
CA GLU A 165 -34.12 5.37 2.97
C GLU A 165 -32.93 4.87 3.79
N ILE A 166 -32.19 3.88 3.30
CA ILE A 166 -31.08 3.22 4.02
C ILE A 166 -30.06 4.24 4.52
N SER A 167 -29.60 5.17 3.66
CA SER A 167 -28.63 6.18 4.05
C SER A 167 -29.14 7.12 5.13
N ALA A 168 -30.41 7.51 5.04
CA ALA A 168 -31.02 8.40 6.02
C ALA A 168 -31.19 7.68 7.38
N ALA A 169 -31.71 6.44 7.38
CA ALA A 169 -31.90 5.65 8.59
C ALA A 169 -30.57 5.37 9.32
N LEU A 170 -29.52 4.97 8.59
CA LEU A 170 -28.20 4.72 9.17
C LEU A 170 -27.53 6.02 9.66
N SER A 171 -27.69 7.12 8.93
CA SER A 171 -27.14 8.42 9.35
C SER A 171 -27.85 8.94 10.61
N GLU A 172 -29.17 8.74 10.67
CA GLU A 172 -29.95 9.10 11.86
C GLU A 172 -29.55 8.23 13.06
N ARG A 173 -29.36 6.92 12.87
CA ARG A 173 -28.84 6.03 13.92
C ARG A 173 -27.49 6.52 14.47
N LEU A 174 -26.55 6.90 13.59
CA LEU A 174 -25.26 7.46 14.01
C LEU A 174 -25.43 8.77 14.78
N ARG A 175 -26.34 9.61 14.36
CA ARG A 175 -26.62 10.89 15.00
C ARG A 175 -27.24 10.71 16.39
N GLU A 176 -28.27 9.87 16.50
CA GLU A 176 -29.06 9.72 17.76
C GLU A 176 -28.30 8.92 18.80
N LYS A 177 -27.74 7.76 18.41
CA LYS A 177 -27.13 6.84 19.36
C LYS A 177 -25.67 7.17 19.67
N HIS A 178 -24.93 7.67 18.66
CA HIS A 178 -23.48 7.89 18.75
C HIS A 178 -23.06 9.37 18.67
N GLN A 179 -24.01 10.29 18.46
CA GLN A 179 -23.76 11.71 18.30
C GLN A 179 -22.76 12.01 17.17
N LEU A 180 -22.78 11.20 16.13
CA LEU A 180 -21.96 11.35 14.94
C LEU A 180 -22.80 11.85 13.77
N GLN A 181 -22.34 12.94 13.12
CA GLN A 181 -22.96 13.47 11.91
C GLN A 181 -22.25 12.96 10.67
N VAL A 182 -23.00 12.49 9.68
CA VAL A 182 -22.45 12.16 8.36
C VAL A 182 -22.34 13.45 7.52
N ARG A 183 -21.14 13.73 7.00
CA ARG A 183 -20.87 14.89 6.15
C ARG A 183 -20.24 14.46 4.83
N ILE A 184 -20.79 14.94 3.73
CA ILE A 184 -20.19 14.79 2.40
C ILE A 184 -19.37 16.04 2.14
N LEU A 185 -18.08 15.87 1.88
CA LEU A 185 -17.12 16.94 1.69
C LEU A 185 -16.56 16.92 0.26
N PRO A 186 -16.23 18.11 -0.30
CA PRO A 186 -15.55 18.23 -1.57
C PRO A 186 -14.21 17.49 -1.60
N ALA A 187 -13.80 17.03 -2.78
CA ALA A 187 -12.56 16.27 -2.95
C ALA A 187 -11.31 17.09 -2.53
N GLU A 188 -11.34 18.41 -2.71
CA GLU A 188 -10.26 19.32 -2.32
C GLU A 188 -10.03 19.33 -0.79
N VAL A 189 -11.07 19.07 0.00
CA VAL A 189 -11.00 19.06 1.47
C VAL A 189 -10.50 17.71 2.00
N MET A 190 -10.56 16.67 1.16
CA MET A 190 -10.15 15.30 1.52
C MET A 190 -9.12 14.72 0.52
N PRO A 191 -7.97 15.37 0.30
CA PRO A 191 -7.01 14.92 -0.69
C PRO A 191 -6.50 13.50 -0.37
N GLY A 192 -6.69 12.57 -1.32
CA GLY A 192 -6.24 11.19 -1.18
C GLY A 192 -7.02 10.32 -0.18
N GLN A 193 -8.08 10.85 0.44
CA GLN A 193 -8.94 10.12 1.36
C GLN A 193 -10.38 10.06 0.85
N VAL A 194 -11.01 8.90 0.98
CA VAL A 194 -12.40 8.71 0.59
C VAL A 194 -13.36 8.73 1.79
N HIS A 195 -12.86 8.42 2.98
CA HIS A 195 -13.60 8.54 4.25
C HIS A 195 -12.65 8.91 5.38
N ARG A 196 -13.17 9.59 6.40
CA ARG A 196 -12.44 9.94 7.63
C ARG A 196 -13.42 10.08 8.79
N LEU A 197 -13.06 9.50 9.94
CA LEU A 197 -13.78 9.73 11.21
C LEU A 197 -13.07 10.85 11.98
N ASP A 198 -13.75 11.98 12.12
CA ASP A 198 -13.30 13.11 12.93
C ASP A 198 -14.00 13.07 14.28
N LEU A 199 -13.29 12.57 15.30
CA LEU A 199 -13.83 12.43 16.65
C LEU A 199 -14.00 13.80 17.37
N HIS A 200 -13.18 14.79 17.01
CA HIS A 200 -13.29 16.12 17.60
C HIS A 200 -14.53 16.86 17.10
N ALA A 201 -14.75 16.83 15.79
CA ALA A 201 -15.93 17.39 15.17
C ALA A 201 -17.16 16.48 15.29
N ARG A 202 -17.01 15.25 15.80
CA ARG A 202 -18.05 14.21 15.83
C ARG A 202 -18.68 13.99 14.45
N GLN A 203 -17.84 13.79 13.45
CA GLN A 203 -18.25 13.65 12.06
C GLN A 203 -17.69 12.42 11.40
N LEU A 204 -18.51 11.68 10.68
CA LEU A 204 -18.09 10.76 9.64
C LEU A 204 -18.07 11.54 8.33
N GLN A 205 -16.86 11.84 7.84
CA GLN A 205 -16.63 12.63 6.64
C GLN A 205 -16.41 11.68 5.45
N LEU A 206 -17.18 11.87 4.39
CA LEU A 206 -17.15 11.08 3.17
C LEU A 206 -16.88 11.99 1.98
N SER A 207 -16.03 11.55 1.07
CA SER A 207 -15.75 12.31 -0.16
C SER A 207 -16.97 12.33 -1.08
N GLU A 208 -17.20 13.47 -1.73
CA GLU A 208 -18.23 13.60 -2.78
C GLU A 208 -17.95 12.66 -3.97
N MET A 209 -16.68 12.26 -4.18
CA MET A 209 -16.30 11.34 -5.25
C MET A 209 -16.76 9.90 -5.01
N LEU A 210 -17.14 9.55 -3.77
CA LEU A 210 -17.69 8.22 -3.48
C LEU A 210 -19.06 8.04 -4.14
N PRO A 211 -19.27 6.96 -4.92
CA PRO A 211 -20.61 6.56 -5.38
C PRO A 211 -21.59 6.37 -4.22
N GLY A 212 -22.87 6.57 -4.46
CA GLY A 212 -23.90 6.44 -3.43
C GLY A 212 -23.91 5.08 -2.71
N ALA A 213 -23.65 3.98 -3.42
CA ALA A 213 -23.52 2.64 -2.82
C ALA A 213 -22.31 2.54 -1.89
N ALA A 214 -21.16 3.09 -2.29
CA ALA A 214 -19.96 3.10 -1.46
C ALA A 214 -20.16 3.99 -0.21
N ARG A 215 -20.84 5.14 -0.32
CA ARG A 215 -21.18 5.96 0.84
C ARG A 215 -22.05 5.19 1.84
N ARG A 216 -23.08 4.50 1.37
CA ARG A 216 -23.94 3.65 2.23
C ARG A 216 -23.13 2.58 2.96
N PHE A 217 -22.21 1.94 2.23
CA PHE A 217 -21.33 0.94 2.81
C PHE A 217 -20.45 1.53 3.93
N GLN A 218 -19.85 2.70 3.73
CA GLN A 218 -19.03 3.35 4.77
C GLN A 218 -19.85 3.75 5.99
N ILE A 219 -21.11 4.18 5.81
CA ILE A 219 -21.99 4.50 6.93
C ILE A 219 -22.37 3.22 7.70
N ALA A 220 -22.75 2.14 6.98
CA ALA A 220 -23.06 0.84 7.58
C ALA A 220 -21.86 0.25 8.34
N ARG A 221 -20.66 0.36 7.75
CA ARG A 221 -19.40 -0.05 8.37
C ARG A 221 -19.13 0.69 9.67
N GLN A 222 -19.35 2.02 9.68
CA GLN A 222 -19.18 2.81 10.89
C GLN A 222 -20.17 2.42 11.99
N VAL A 223 -21.42 2.11 11.64
CA VAL A 223 -22.40 1.56 12.58
C VAL A 223 -21.90 0.24 13.17
N GLY A 224 -21.41 -0.68 12.32
CA GLY A 224 -20.85 -1.96 12.75
C GLY A 224 -19.67 -1.79 13.70
N GLN A 225 -18.72 -0.92 13.39
CA GLN A 225 -17.56 -0.65 14.23
C GLN A 225 -17.94 -0.13 15.63
N LEU A 226 -19.05 0.59 15.74
CA LEU A 226 -19.52 1.15 17.01
C LEU A 226 -20.42 0.18 17.80
N GLU A 227 -21.36 -0.47 17.12
CA GLU A 227 -22.38 -1.26 17.78
C GLU A 227 -21.99 -2.74 17.97
N MET A 228 -21.13 -3.26 17.09
CA MET A 228 -20.62 -4.64 17.16
C MET A 228 -19.20 -4.73 17.72
N ARG A 229 -18.72 -3.66 18.35
CA ARG A 229 -17.33 -3.57 18.84
C ARG A 229 -16.94 -4.77 19.70
N GLU A 230 -17.75 -5.14 20.67
CA GLU A 230 -17.46 -6.27 21.58
C GLU A 230 -17.42 -7.60 20.83
N GLY A 231 -18.37 -7.83 19.92
CA GLY A 231 -18.41 -9.03 19.08
C GLY A 231 -17.21 -9.11 18.13
N ILE A 232 -16.83 -8.00 17.51
CA ILE A 232 -15.65 -7.90 16.65
C ILE A 232 -14.38 -8.20 17.46
N GLU A 233 -14.19 -7.58 18.63
CA GLU A 233 -13.01 -7.83 19.47
C GLU A 233 -12.96 -9.28 19.98
N THR A 234 -14.08 -9.89 20.28
CA THR A 234 -14.15 -11.31 20.68
C THR A 234 -13.68 -12.22 19.55
N LEU A 235 -14.12 -11.97 18.30
CA LEU A 235 -13.68 -12.72 17.13
C LEU A 235 -12.18 -12.51 16.85
N VAL A 236 -11.72 -11.27 16.93
CA VAL A 236 -10.30 -10.93 16.73
C VAL A 236 -9.42 -11.62 17.78
N ALA A 237 -9.83 -11.62 19.05
CA ALA A 237 -9.12 -12.31 20.10
C ALA A 237 -9.10 -13.83 19.88
N GLY A 238 -10.23 -14.42 19.45
CA GLY A 238 -10.37 -15.85 19.15
C GLY A 238 -9.55 -16.32 17.96
N ALA A 239 -9.17 -15.42 17.03
CA ALA A 239 -8.37 -15.75 15.85
C ALA A 239 -6.92 -16.10 16.16
N ASN A 240 -6.41 -15.70 17.32
CA ASN A 240 -5.04 -15.94 17.78
C ASN A 240 -3.98 -15.52 16.75
N LEU A 241 -4.10 -14.29 16.25
CA LEU A 241 -3.23 -13.75 15.21
C LEU A 241 -1.86 -13.31 15.74
N PRO A 242 -0.78 -13.46 14.94
CA PRO A 242 0.58 -13.29 15.41
C PRO A 242 0.99 -11.84 15.67
N SER A 243 0.34 -10.87 15.00
CA SER A 243 0.74 -9.46 15.08
C SER A 243 -0.44 -8.52 15.31
N PRO A 244 -0.21 -7.32 15.86
CA PRO A 244 -1.22 -6.28 15.98
C PRO A 244 -1.82 -5.90 14.62
N GLU A 245 -0.98 -5.80 13.57
CA GLU A 245 -1.38 -5.43 12.22
C GLU A 245 -2.33 -6.48 11.61
N ALA A 246 -2.10 -7.78 11.88
CA ALA A 246 -2.99 -8.85 11.46
C ALA A 246 -4.34 -8.79 12.19
N ARG A 247 -4.32 -8.41 13.47
CA ARG A 247 -5.56 -8.18 14.23
C ARG A 247 -6.33 -6.98 13.70
N ASP A 248 -5.63 -5.90 13.34
CA ASP A 248 -6.27 -4.72 12.74
C ASP A 248 -6.89 -5.07 11.38
N ALA A 249 -6.15 -5.81 10.53
CA ALA A 249 -6.68 -6.27 9.25
C ALA A 249 -7.91 -7.18 9.40
N LEU A 250 -7.93 -8.06 10.39
CA LEU A 250 -9.10 -8.89 10.68
C LEU A 250 -10.26 -8.06 11.20
N ARG A 251 -10.03 -7.09 12.08
CA ARG A 251 -11.03 -6.17 12.61
C ARG A 251 -11.74 -5.40 11.48
N GLU A 252 -10.95 -4.88 10.54
CA GLU A 252 -11.44 -4.20 9.36
C GLU A 252 -12.30 -5.14 8.50
N HIS A 253 -11.83 -6.37 8.24
CA HIS A 253 -12.59 -7.35 7.46
C HIS A 253 -13.94 -7.71 8.12
N ILE A 254 -13.98 -7.91 9.44
CA ILE A 254 -15.20 -8.24 10.14
C ILE A 254 -16.17 -7.06 10.14
N ALA A 255 -15.67 -5.82 10.23
CA ALA A 255 -16.50 -4.62 10.11
C ALA A 255 -17.09 -4.48 8.69
N ASP A 256 -16.30 -4.80 7.67
CA ASP A 256 -16.77 -4.83 6.27
C ASP A 256 -17.81 -5.93 6.02
N TYR A 257 -17.60 -7.11 6.62
CA TYR A 257 -18.57 -8.22 6.61
C TYR A 257 -19.91 -7.79 7.20
N PHE A 258 -19.90 -7.21 8.40
CA PHE A 258 -21.12 -6.72 9.04
C PHE A 258 -21.84 -5.66 8.19
N ALA A 259 -21.10 -4.74 7.60
CA ALA A 259 -21.66 -3.73 6.69
C ALA A 259 -22.36 -4.38 5.49
N GLY A 260 -21.74 -5.40 4.90
CA GLY A 260 -22.33 -6.19 3.83
C GLY A 260 -23.62 -6.90 4.28
N ALA A 261 -23.58 -7.59 5.42
CA ALA A 261 -24.73 -8.30 5.99
C ALA A 261 -25.89 -7.36 6.34
N LEU A 262 -25.59 -6.15 6.84
CA LEU A 262 -26.59 -5.11 7.17
C LEU A 262 -27.28 -4.55 5.91
N LEU A 263 -26.54 -4.34 4.84
CA LEU A 263 -27.08 -3.83 3.57
C LEU A 263 -27.77 -4.91 2.74
N LEU A 264 -27.37 -6.17 2.91
CA LEU A 264 -27.89 -7.34 2.22
C LEU A 264 -28.33 -8.42 3.24
N PRO A 265 -29.35 -8.16 4.07
CA PRO A 265 -29.80 -9.12 5.09
C PRO A 265 -30.13 -10.46 4.43
N TYR A 266 -29.49 -11.54 4.88
CA TYR A 266 -29.42 -12.82 4.17
C TYR A 266 -30.80 -13.36 3.75
N ARG A 267 -31.75 -13.41 4.67
CA ARG A 267 -33.10 -13.94 4.39
C ARG A 267 -33.86 -13.11 3.34
N ARG A 268 -33.69 -11.78 3.39
CA ARG A 268 -34.32 -10.88 2.41
C ARG A 268 -33.64 -10.98 1.07
N PHE A 269 -32.31 -11.07 1.09
CA PHE A 269 -31.49 -11.19 -0.13
C PHE A 269 -31.76 -12.50 -0.84
N LEU A 270 -31.72 -13.64 -0.14
CA LEU A 270 -31.99 -14.96 -0.72
C LEU A 270 -33.39 -15.02 -1.38
N ARG A 271 -34.43 -14.57 -0.70
CA ARG A 271 -35.79 -14.49 -1.27
C ARG A 271 -35.84 -13.61 -2.52
N ALA A 272 -35.06 -12.53 -2.54
CA ALA A 272 -35.00 -11.66 -3.70
C ALA A 272 -34.26 -12.33 -4.88
N CYS A 273 -33.17 -13.06 -4.61
CA CYS A 273 -32.46 -13.84 -5.61
C CYS A 273 -33.38 -14.87 -6.29
N GLU A 274 -34.11 -15.65 -5.49
CA GLU A 274 -35.06 -16.66 -6.00
C GLU A 274 -36.18 -16.00 -6.82
N ALA A 275 -36.72 -14.90 -6.34
CA ALA A 275 -37.82 -14.20 -7.01
C ALA A 275 -37.40 -13.52 -8.33
N THR A 276 -36.12 -13.18 -8.50
CA THR A 276 -35.60 -12.50 -9.69
C THR A 276 -34.80 -13.41 -10.61
N GLY A 277 -34.71 -14.71 -10.32
CA GLY A 277 -33.88 -15.63 -11.07
C GLY A 277 -32.40 -15.25 -11.03
N TYR A 278 -31.90 -14.67 -9.93
CA TYR A 278 -30.52 -14.21 -9.71
C TYR A 278 -30.06 -13.11 -10.68
N ASP A 279 -30.99 -12.26 -11.15
CA ASP A 279 -30.66 -11.10 -11.95
C ASP A 279 -29.91 -10.05 -11.08
N LEU A 280 -28.58 -9.96 -11.27
CA LEU A 280 -27.71 -9.10 -10.50
C LEU A 280 -28.05 -7.61 -10.65
N ALA A 281 -28.51 -7.18 -11.85
CA ALA A 281 -28.86 -5.78 -12.09
C ALA A 281 -30.16 -5.40 -11.36
N VAL A 282 -31.10 -6.33 -11.25
CA VAL A 282 -32.32 -6.15 -10.45
C VAL A 282 -32.01 -6.13 -8.97
N LEU A 283 -31.19 -7.06 -8.49
CA LEU A 283 -30.75 -7.14 -7.08
C LEU A 283 -30.00 -5.89 -6.66
N GLN A 284 -29.03 -5.44 -7.46
CA GLN A 284 -28.28 -4.20 -7.22
C GLN A 284 -29.22 -3.00 -7.02
N ARG A 285 -30.20 -2.84 -7.90
CA ARG A 285 -31.17 -1.75 -7.81
C ARG A 285 -32.11 -1.91 -6.61
N ARG A 286 -32.52 -3.16 -6.31
CA ARG A 286 -33.44 -3.46 -5.21
C ARG A 286 -32.83 -3.15 -3.85
N PHE A 287 -31.56 -3.48 -3.63
CA PHE A 287 -30.84 -3.27 -2.37
C PHE A 287 -30.04 -1.97 -2.35
N ALA A 288 -29.98 -1.26 -3.47
CA ALA A 288 -29.23 -0.02 -3.62
C ALA A 288 -27.73 -0.15 -3.29
N VAL A 289 -27.13 -1.27 -3.62
CA VAL A 289 -25.71 -1.62 -3.43
C VAL A 289 -24.94 -1.59 -4.75
N SER A 290 -23.61 -1.74 -4.73
CA SER A 290 -22.82 -1.86 -5.95
C SER A 290 -22.96 -3.26 -6.58
N PHE A 291 -22.56 -3.38 -7.84
CA PHE A 291 -22.53 -4.67 -8.53
C PHE A 291 -21.61 -5.66 -7.81
N ASP A 292 -20.43 -5.20 -7.38
CA ASP A 292 -19.45 -6.03 -6.66
C ASP A 292 -19.98 -6.50 -5.30
N GLN A 293 -20.81 -5.71 -4.63
CA GLN A 293 -21.42 -6.09 -3.36
C GLN A 293 -22.48 -7.20 -3.54
N VAL A 294 -23.18 -7.22 -4.68
CA VAL A 294 -24.14 -8.28 -4.98
C VAL A 294 -23.46 -9.58 -5.30
#